data_146aa149889ab9080bf10ce092505ed9
#
_entry.id   146aa149889ab9080bf10ce092505ed9
#
_cell.length_a   1.000
_cell.length_b   1.000
_cell.length_c   1.000
_cell.angle_alpha   90.00
_cell.angle_beta   90.00
_cell.angle_gamma   90.00
#
_symmetry.space_group_name_H-M   'P 1'
#
loop_
_entity.id
_entity.type
_entity.pdbx_description
1 polymer ?
#
loop_
_entity_poly.entity_id
_entity_poly.type
_entity_poly.pdbx_seq_one_letter_code
_entity_poly.pdbx_strand_id
1 'polypeptide(L)'
;MRTLRHFAGLLLGVVVTAALVGGGGWAVQQALSTAQPPAGQKLWIALGAMAALGLVMGLVVAGRVSPLATFLPSMALLAWTVVYALDMNRALSYIPAEPSVNQIVREAGQGARTLLTTGMFALLGVALFIPVLMPSRWARRYDDDDDEYEESPQGGYY
;
A
#
# COMPACT_ATOMS: atom_id res chain seq x y z
N MET A 1 1.03 7.49 -24.38
CA MET A 1 0.28 7.59 -23.10
C MET A 1 0.43 6.38 -22.16
N ARG A 2 0.88 5.20 -22.62
CA ARG A 2 1.05 4.00 -21.76
C ARG A 2 2.15 4.16 -20.69
N THR A 3 3.29 4.73 -21.05
CA THR A 3 4.44 4.98 -20.15
C THR A 3 4.09 5.89 -18.97
N LEU A 4 3.27 6.91 -19.19
CA LEU A 4 2.84 7.85 -18.13
C LEU A 4 2.01 7.16 -17.03
N ARG A 5 1.14 6.21 -17.40
CA ARG A 5 0.34 5.42 -16.44
C ARG A 5 1.20 4.49 -15.59
N HIS A 6 2.23 3.88 -16.17
CA HIS A 6 3.16 3.02 -15.42
C HIS A 6 4.01 3.84 -14.46
N PHE A 7 4.48 5.00 -14.89
CA PHE A 7 5.26 5.92 -14.05
C PHE A 7 4.42 6.46 -12.89
N ALA A 8 3.18 6.88 -13.14
CA ALA A 8 2.25 7.32 -12.10
C ALA A 8 1.95 6.18 -11.10
N GLY A 9 1.76 4.95 -11.57
CA GLY A 9 1.55 3.78 -10.70
C GLY A 9 2.76 3.45 -9.83
N LEU A 10 3.97 3.58 -10.36
CA LEU A 10 5.20 3.38 -9.59
C LEU A 10 5.36 4.47 -8.53
N LEU A 11 5.15 5.72 -8.89
CA LEU A 11 5.24 6.85 -7.96
C LEU A 11 4.21 6.72 -6.84
N LEU A 12 2.97 6.35 -7.18
CA LEU A 12 1.92 6.06 -6.20
C LEU A 12 2.33 4.91 -5.27
N GLY A 13 2.93 3.84 -5.81
CA GLY A 13 3.43 2.72 -5.02
C GLY A 13 4.51 3.13 -4.02
N VAL A 14 5.45 4.00 -4.42
CA VAL A 14 6.46 4.56 -3.50
C VAL A 14 5.80 5.37 -2.39
N VAL A 15 4.86 6.26 -2.73
CA VAL A 15 4.14 7.09 -1.75
C VAL A 15 3.36 6.22 -0.77
N VAL A 16 2.67 5.18 -1.25
CA VAL A 16 1.94 4.23 -0.40
C VAL A 16 2.88 3.48 0.52
N THR A 17 4.03 3.02 0.02
CA THR A 17 5.04 2.35 0.85
C THR A 17 5.55 3.27 1.97
N ALA A 18 5.89 4.52 1.63
CA ALA A 18 6.34 5.51 2.60
C ALA A 18 5.25 5.83 3.63
N ALA A 19 4.00 5.94 3.21
CA ALA A 19 2.85 6.18 4.09
C ALA A 19 2.61 5.01 5.05
N LEU A 20 2.74 3.77 4.58
CA LEU A 20 2.57 2.58 5.42
C LEU A 20 3.70 2.42 6.44
N VAL A 21 4.93 2.54 6.01
CA VAL A 21 6.09 2.37 6.88
C VAL A 21 6.24 3.57 7.83
N GLY A 22 6.23 4.78 7.30
CA GLY A 22 6.44 6.02 8.07
C GLY A 22 5.20 6.44 8.84
N GLY A 23 4.08 6.62 8.16
CA GLY A 23 2.82 7.06 8.76
C GLY A 23 2.21 6.01 9.68
N GLY A 24 2.19 4.73 9.24
CA GLY A 24 1.74 3.60 10.06
C GLY A 24 2.62 3.41 11.30
N GLY A 25 3.94 3.49 11.13
CA GLY A 25 4.88 3.43 12.24
C GLY A 25 4.66 4.56 13.24
N TRP A 26 4.55 5.80 12.76
CA TRP A 26 4.27 6.94 13.63
C TRP A 26 2.94 6.80 14.39
N ALA A 27 1.88 6.40 13.71
CA ALA A 27 0.56 6.22 14.33
C ALA A 27 0.56 5.13 15.41
N VAL A 28 1.26 4.00 15.16
CA VAL A 28 1.46 2.94 16.16
C VAL A 28 2.23 3.46 17.35
N GLN A 29 3.29 4.21 17.13
CA GLN A 29 4.10 4.78 18.22
C GLN A 29 3.27 5.77 19.08
N GLN A 30 2.43 6.60 18.45
CA GLN A 30 1.51 7.48 19.20
C GLN A 30 0.52 6.68 20.05
N ALA A 31 0.05 5.53 19.57
CA ALA A 31 -0.85 4.66 20.32
C ALA A 31 -0.15 3.94 21.49
N LEU A 32 1.13 3.58 21.34
CA LEU A 32 1.89 2.79 22.32
C LEU A 32 2.75 3.62 23.27
N SER A 33 3.01 4.89 22.98
CA SER A 33 3.96 5.74 23.71
C SER A 33 3.53 6.14 25.12
N THR A 34 2.34 5.71 25.56
CA THR A 34 1.80 6.05 26.89
C THR A 34 1.81 4.81 27.77
N ALA A 35 2.48 4.88 28.93
CA ALA A 35 2.45 3.84 29.97
C ALA A 35 1.04 3.65 30.59
N GLN A 36 0.13 4.54 30.30
CA GLN A 36 -1.31 4.45 30.56
C GLN A 36 -2.03 4.35 29.20
N PRO A 37 -3.22 3.70 29.13
CA PRO A 37 -4.00 3.67 27.91
C PRO A 37 -4.10 5.08 27.33
N PRO A 38 -3.80 5.30 26.05
CA PRO A 38 -3.85 6.62 25.45
C PRO A 38 -5.26 7.16 25.64
N ALA A 39 -5.37 8.29 26.30
CA ALA A 39 -6.65 8.94 26.56
C ALA A 39 -6.68 10.32 25.92
N GLY A 40 -7.87 10.79 25.57
CA GLY A 40 -8.08 12.12 25.03
C GLY A 40 -7.55 12.30 23.60
N GLN A 41 -7.01 13.48 23.30
CA GLN A 41 -6.68 13.90 21.95
C GLN A 41 -5.66 12.99 21.24
N LYS A 42 -4.66 12.44 21.93
CA LYS A 42 -3.64 11.57 21.33
C LYS A 42 -4.23 10.27 20.78
N LEU A 43 -5.20 9.68 21.48
CA LEU A 43 -5.91 8.49 21.02
C LEU A 43 -6.64 8.77 19.69
N TRP A 44 -7.37 9.86 19.63
CA TRP A 44 -8.12 10.24 18.43
C TRP A 44 -7.20 10.54 17.24
N ILE A 45 -6.04 11.14 17.47
CA ILE A 45 -5.03 11.38 16.44
C ILE A 45 -4.47 10.05 15.91
N ALA A 46 -4.11 9.11 16.80
CA ALA A 46 -3.59 7.80 16.41
C ALA A 46 -4.63 6.98 15.61
N LEU A 47 -5.87 6.92 16.12
CA LEU A 47 -6.97 6.21 15.43
C LEU A 47 -7.33 6.87 14.10
N GLY A 48 -7.38 8.21 14.07
CA GLY A 48 -7.63 8.96 12.83
C GLY A 48 -6.55 8.74 11.78
N ALA A 49 -5.28 8.73 12.18
CA ALA A 49 -4.16 8.43 11.28
C ALA A 49 -4.23 7.00 10.73
N MET A 50 -4.55 6.01 11.58
CA MET A 50 -4.73 4.62 11.15
C MET A 50 -5.93 4.46 10.21
N ALA A 51 -7.05 5.13 10.51
CA ALA A 51 -8.23 5.13 9.64
C ALA A 51 -7.92 5.76 8.27
N ALA A 52 -7.20 6.88 8.24
CA ALA A 52 -6.77 7.53 7.00
C ALA A 52 -5.84 6.62 6.17
N LEU A 53 -4.89 5.94 6.80
CA LEU A 53 -4.03 4.96 6.13
C LEU A 53 -4.83 3.78 5.57
N GLY A 54 -5.78 3.25 6.35
CA GLY A 54 -6.69 2.19 5.90
C GLY A 54 -7.54 2.61 4.71
N LEU A 55 -8.03 3.86 4.71
CA LEU A 55 -8.80 4.43 3.61
C LEU A 55 -7.94 4.58 2.34
N VAL A 56 -6.72 5.11 2.46
CA VAL A 56 -5.77 5.20 1.33
C VAL A 56 -5.48 3.81 0.77
N MET A 57 -5.21 2.83 1.63
CA MET A 57 -5.00 1.44 1.23
C MET A 57 -6.23 0.87 0.50
N GLY A 58 -7.43 1.07 1.07
CA GLY A 58 -8.67 0.62 0.47
C GLY A 58 -8.91 1.23 -0.91
N LEU A 59 -8.66 2.53 -1.07
CA LEU A 59 -8.77 3.23 -2.36
C LEU A 59 -7.76 2.71 -3.39
N VAL A 60 -6.52 2.44 -2.99
CA VAL A 60 -5.49 1.91 -3.88
C VAL A 60 -5.83 0.49 -4.32
N VAL A 61 -6.33 -0.35 -3.40
CA VAL A 61 -6.77 -1.72 -3.69
C VAL A 61 -8.05 -1.74 -4.53
N ALA A 62 -9.03 -0.88 -4.22
CA ALA A 62 -10.29 -0.78 -4.97
C ALA A 62 -10.10 -0.08 -6.32
N GLY A 63 -9.22 0.91 -6.39
CA GLY A 63 -8.92 1.66 -7.60
C GLY A 63 -8.20 0.81 -8.64
N ARG A 64 -8.69 0.82 -9.88
CA ARG A 64 -8.05 0.16 -11.04
C ARG A 64 -6.91 1.02 -11.62
N VAL A 65 -6.11 1.66 -10.76
CA VAL A 65 -5.12 2.67 -11.22
C VAL A 65 -3.96 2.00 -11.97
N SER A 66 -3.29 1.05 -11.34
CA SER A 66 -2.19 0.27 -11.95
C SER A 66 -1.82 -0.89 -11.02
N PRO A 67 -1.49 -2.08 -11.56
CA PRO A 67 -0.97 -3.19 -10.75
C PRO A 67 0.33 -2.83 -10.00
N LEU A 68 1.13 -1.90 -10.52
CA LEU A 68 2.36 -1.45 -9.89
C LEU A 68 2.13 -0.68 -8.57
N ALA A 69 0.98 -0.02 -8.43
CA ALA A 69 0.64 0.75 -7.23
C ALA A 69 0.44 -0.14 -5.98
N THR A 70 0.00 -1.39 -6.16
CA THR A 70 -0.16 -2.38 -5.09
C THR A 70 1.02 -3.35 -5.02
N PHE A 71 1.64 -3.66 -6.16
CA PHE A 71 2.79 -4.56 -6.24
C PHE A 71 4.01 -4.03 -5.50
N LEU A 72 4.36 -2.75 -5.70
CA LEU A 72 5.56 -2.17 -5.12
C LEU A 72 5.53 -2.16 -3.58
N PRO A 73 4.47 -1.63 -2.90
CA PRO A 73 4.40 -1.68 -1.45
C PRO A 73 4.31 -3.11 -0.92
N SER A 74 3.61 -4.01 -1.61
CA SER A 74 3.57 -5.43 -1.24
C SER A 74 4.97 -6.04 -1.22
N MET A 75 5.73 -5.88 -2.30
CA MET A 75 7.09 -6.42 -2.40
C MET A 75 8.04 -5.80 -1.39
N ALA A 76 7.95 -4.50 -1.13
CA ALA A 76 8.78 -3.82 -0.14
C ALA A 76 8.54 -4.37 1.28
N LEU A 77 7.27 -4.51 1.68
CA LEU A 77 6.90 -5.02 3.00
C LEU A 77 7.27 -6.50 3.17
N LEU A 78 7.00 -7.33 2.15
CA LEU A 78 7.36 -8.75 2.18
C LEU A 78 8.86 -8.96 2.17
N ALA A 79 9.60 -8.23 1.33
CA ALA A 79 11.05 -8.32 1.29
C ALA A 79 11.68 -7.94 2.65
N TRP A 80 11.20 -6.86 3.28
CA TRP A 80 11.68 -6.48 4.60
C TRP A 80 11.33 -7.51 5.67
N THR A 81 10.13 -8.11 5.60
CA THR A 81 9.74 -9.21 6.51
C THR A 81 10.63 -10.44 6.31
N VAL A 82 10.98 -10.78 5.07
CA VAL A 82 11.91 -11.89 4.79
C VAL A 82 13.31 -11.59 5.32
N VAL A 83 13.83 -10.37 5.11
CA VAL A 83 15.12 -9.96 5.68
C VAL A 83 15.08 -10.05 7.20
N TYR A 84 13.99 -9.64 7.84
CA TYR A 84 13.82 -9.76 9.28
C TYR A 84 13.83 -11.21 9.77
N ALA A 85 13.18 -12.11 9.03
CA ALA A 85 13.13 -13.53 9.36
C ALA A 85 14.49 -14.22 9.21
N LEU A 86 15.31 -13.77 8.25
CA LEU A 86 16.64 -14.34 7.99
C LEU A 86 17.73 -13.74 8.89
N ASP A 87 17.70 -12.43 9.11
CA ASP A 87 18.64 -11.68 9.93
C ASP A 87 17.96 -10.48 10.59
N MET A 88 17.50 -10.70 11.82
CA MET A 88 16.81 -9.69 12.62
C MET A 88 17.67 -8.43 12.81
N ASN A 89 18.96 -8.59 13.10
CA ASN A 89 19.84 -7.46 13.38
C ASN A 89 20.02 -6.59 12.14
N ARG A 90 20.20 -7.21 10.98
CA ARG A 90 20.33 -6.53 9.71
C ARG A 90 19.03 -5.79 9.34
N ALA A 91 17.87 -6.43 9.49
CA ALA A 91 16.60 -5.80 9.21
C ALA A 91 16.34 -4.56 10.08
N LEU A 92 16.72 -4.63 11.36
CA LEU A 92 16.55 -3.54 12.31
C LEU A 92 17.59 -2.42 12.15
N SER A 93 18.76 -2.70 11.58
CA SER A 93 19.79 -1.68 11.33
C SER A 93 19.37 -0.64 10.26
N TYR A 94 18.40 -0.96 9.41
CA TYR A 94 17.84 -0.01 8.44
C TYR A 94 16.91 1.02 9.08
N ILE A 95 16.50 0.81 10.34
CA ILE A 95 15.61 1.73 11.04
C ILE A 95 16.45 2.81 11.73
N PRO A 96 16.25 4.10 11.39
CA PRO A 96 17.00 5.17 12.02
C PRO A 96 16.62 5.28 13.50
N ALA A 97 17.57 4.98 14.38
CA ALA A 97 17.41 5.01 15.83
C ALA A 97 18.29 6.07 16.52
N GLU A 98 19.11 6.79 15.75
CA GLU A 98 20.07 7.74 16.30
C GLU A 98 19.41 8.98 16.91
N PRO A 99 19.94 9.53 18.02
CA PRO A 99 19.43 10.75 18.64
C PRO A 99 19.48 12.01 17.76
N SER A 100 20.38 12.01 16.76
CA SER A 100 20.59 13.09 15.81
C SER A 100 19.45 13.23 14.78
N VAL A 101 18.65 12.18 14.63
CA VAL A 101 17.53 12.16 13.67
C VAL A 101 16.31 12.89 14.24
N ASN A 102 15.56 13.55 13.38
CA ASN A 102 14.31 14.25 13.74
C ASN A 102 13.39 13.31 14.57
N GLN A 103 12.77 13.86 15.62
CA GLN A 103 11.90 13.12 16.54
C GLN A 103 10.80 12.34 15.81
N ILE A 104 10.15 12.95 14.81
CA ILE A 104 9.06 12.31 14.04
C ILE A 104 9.58 11.07 13.31
N VAL A 105 10.77 11.16 12.69
CA VAL A 105 11.38 10.04 11.96
C VAL A 105 11.77 8.91 12.92
N ARG A 106 12.27 9.24 14.10
CA ARG A 106 12.60 8.27 15.13
C ARG A 106 11.37 7.56 15.68
N GLU A 107 10.29 8.31 15.96
CA GLU A 107 9.00 7.74 16.39
C GLU A 107 8.40 6.83 15.32
N ALA A 108 8.42 7.27 14.06
CA ALA A 108 7.98 6.46 12.93
C ALA A 108 8.83 5.16 12.80
N GLY A 109 10.14 5.26 12.99
CA GLY A 109 11.04 4.11 12.97
C GLY A 109 10.75 3.10 14.09
N GLN A 110 10.53 3.58 15.31
CA GLN A 110 10.16 2.71 16.45
C GLN A 110 8.83 1.99 16.22
N GLY A 111 7.82 2.69 15.71
CA GLY A 111 6.55 2.08 15.35
C GLY A 111 6.66 1.13 14.15
N ALA A 112 7.47 1.44 13.14
CA ALA A 112 7.78 0.53 12.04
C ALA A 112 8.46 -0.75 12.55
N ARG A 113 9.36 -0.65 13.54
CA ARG A 113 9.92 -1.81 14.22
C ARG A 113 8.84 -2.67 14.85
N THR A 114 7.89 -2.05 15.54
CA THR A 114 6.75 -2.77 16.16
C THR A 114 5.92 -3.48 15.08
N LEU A 115 5.58 -2.80 13.98
CA LEU A 115 4.83 -3.40 12.87
C LEU A 115 5.57 -4.59 12.23
N LEU A 116 6.90 -4.50 12.13
CA LEU A 116 7.74 -5.57 11.60
C LEU A 116 7.78 -6.76 12.56
N THR A 117 8.05 -6.52 13.85
CA THR A 117 8.19 -7.58 14.87
C THR A 117 6.87 -8.28 15.17
N THR A 118 5.73 -7.61 15.04
CA THR A 118 4.40 -8.19 15.20
C THR A 118 3.89 -8.94 13.95
N GLY A 119 4.62 -8.90 12.83
CA GLY A 119 4.22 -9.53 11.59
C GLY A 119 3.17 -8.73 10.79
N MET A 120 2.83 -7.50 11.21
CA MET A 120 1.86 -6.66 10.50
C MET A 120 2.33 -6.31 9.09
N PHE A 121 3.63 -6.17 8.87
CA PHE A 121 4.16 -5.95 7.51
C PHE A 121 3.98 -7.17 6.61
N ALA A 122 4.11 -8.39 7.15
CA ALA A 122 3.81 -9.61 6.41
C ALA A 122 2.32 -9.65 6.01
N LEU A 123 1.43 -9.39 6.96
CA LEU A 123 0.00 -9.38 6.73
C LEU A 123 -0.40 -8.35 5.67
N LEU A 124 0.05 -7.11 5.81
CA LEU A 124 -0.22 -6.04 4.85
C LEU A 124 0.39 -6.34 3.47
N GLY A 125 1.60 -6.88 3.44
CA GLY A 125 2.28 -7.26 2.21
C GLY A 125 1.51 -8.33 1.44
N VAL A 126 1.05 -9.38 2.11
CA VAL A 126 0.20 -10.43 1.50
C VAL A 126 -1.14 -9.84 1.06
N ALA A 127 -1.80 -9.04 1.89
CA ALA A 127 -3.08 -8.43 1.55
C ALA A 127 -2.99 -7.54 0.29
N LEU A 128 -1.90 -6.78 0.14
CA LEU A 128 -1.64 -5.97 -1.05
C LEU A 128 -1.23 -6.79 -2.27
N PHE A 129 -0.72 -8.00 -2.07
CA PHE A 129 -0.32 -8.89 -3.15
C PHE A 129 -1.51 -9.59 -3.81
N ILE A 130 -2.58 -9.87 -3.05
CA ILE A 130 -3.78 -10.55 -3.55
C ILE A 130 -4.37 -9.88 -4.81
N PRO A 131 -4.58 -8.55 -4.87
CA PRO A 131 -5.09 -7.90 -6.07
C PRO A 131 -4.20 -8.07 -7.30
N VAL A 132 -2.88 -8.22 -7.11
CA VAL A 132 -1.93 -8.43 -8.21
C VAL A 132 -2.14 -9.81 -8.85
N LEU A 133 -2.52 -10.81 -8.05
CA LEU A 133 -2.77 -12.18 -8.49
C LEU A 133 -4.12 -12.37 -9.20
N MET A 134 -4.98 -11.35 -9.25
CA MET A 134 -6.29 -11.43 -9.90
C MET A 134 -6.25 -10.89 -11.35
N PRO A 135 -6.01 -11.74 -12.37
CA PRO A 135 -5.90 -11.30 -13.78
C PRO A 135 -7.18 -10.66 -14.29
N SER A 136 -8.34 -11.12 -13.81
CA SER A 136 -9.66 -10.60 -14.20
C SER A 136 -9.87 -9.11 -13.86
N ARG A 137 -9.16 -8.59 -12.88
CA ARG A 137 -9.20 -7.16 -12.54
C ARG A 137 -8.45 -6.28 -13.54
N TRP A 138 -7.51 -6.87 -14.27
CA TRP A 138 -6.61 -6.17 -15.20
C TRP A 138 -6.95 -6.47 -16.65
N ALA A 139 -7.77 -7.51 -16.91
CA ALA A 139 -8.31 -7.81 -18.24
C ALA A 139 -9.16 -6.62 -18.69
N ARG A 140 -8.86 -6.08 -19.87
CA ARG A 140 -9.78 -5.15 -20.54
C ARG A 140 -11.06 -5.92 -20.80
N ARG A 141 -12.22 -5.40 -20.41
CA ARG A 141 -13.42 -5.72 -21.14
C ARG A 141 -13.18 -5.22 -22.56
N TYR A 142 -13.08 -6.15 -23.49
CA TYR A 142 -13.45 -5.86 -24.86
C TYR A 142 -14.96 -5.61 -24.74
N ASP A 143 -15.35 -4.34 -24.79
CA ASP A 143 -16.74 -3.98 -24.98
C ASP A 143 -17.08 -4.57 -26.34
N ASP A 144 -18.16 -5.32 -26.37
CA ASP A 144 -18.78 -5.94 -27.55
C ASP A 144 -19.37 -4.83 -28.46
N ASP A 145 -18.60 -3.80 -28.78
CA ASP A 145 -18.97 -2.71 -29.67
C ASP A 145 -18.78 -3.08 -31.15
N ASP A 146 -18.35 -4.31 -31.46
CA ASP A 146 -18.10 -4.74 -32.85
C ASP A 146 -19.32 -5.41 -33.53
N ASP A 147 -20.45 -5.58 -32.83
CA ASP A 147 -21.62 -6.26 -33.41
C ASP A 147 -22.64 -5.32 -34.07
N GLU A 148 -22.35 -4.04 -34.26
CA GLU A 148 -23.32 -3.09 -34.82
C GLU A 148 -23.06 -2.68 -36.30
N TYR A 149 -22.21 -3.39 -37.04
CA TYR A 149 -21.88 -3.05 -38.42
C TYR A 149 -22.16 -4.13 -39.46
N GLU A 150 -23.14 -5.00 -39.29
CA GLU A 150 -23.59 -5.86 -40.40
C GLU A 150 -25.10 -6.06 -40.43
N GLU A 151 -25.85 -4.98 -40.62
CA GLU A 151 -27.12 -5.06 -41.35
C GLU A 151 -27.11 -4.08 -42.50
N SER A 152 -26.44 -4.47 -43.61
CA SER A 152 -26.67 -3.90 -44.90
C SER A 152 -28.01 -4.48 -45.44
N PRO A 153 -29.04 -3.67 -45.69
CA PRO A 153 -30.20 -4.17 -46.40
C PRO A 153 -29.80 -4.45 -47.85
N GLN A 154 -29.72 -5.73 -48.24
CA GLN A 154 -29.70 -6.11 -49.63
C GLN A 154 -31.01 -5.65 -50.28
N GLY A 155 -30.89 -4.56 -51.02
CA GLY A 155 -31.96 -4.09 -51.89
C GLY A 155 -32.24 -5.12 -52.95
N GLY A 156 -33.46 -5.66 -52.92
CA GLY A 156 -33.97 -6.48 -54.00
C GLY A 156 -34.19 -5.65 -55.26
N TYR A 157 -33.63 -6.10 -56.36
CA TYR A 157 -33.94 -5.66 -57.69
C TYR A 157 -35.14 -6.44 -58.21
N TYR A 158 -36.21 -5.73 -58.61
CA TYR A 158 -37.11 -6.08 -59.69
C TYR A 158 -37.42 -4.85 -60.49
#